data_0d26adfeff316957c1664d3cb1c4e241
#
_entry.id   0d26adfeff316957c1664d3cb1c4e241
#
_cell.length_a   1.000
_cell.length_b   1.000
_cell.length_c   1.000
_cell.angle_alpha   90.00
_cell.angle_beta   90.00
_cell.angle_gamma   90.00
#
_symmetry.space_group_name_H-M   'P 1'
#
loop_
_entity.id
_entity.type
_entity.pdbx_description
1 polymer ?
#
loop_
_entity_poly.entity_id
_entity_poly.type
_entity_poly.pdbx_seq_one_letter_code
_entity_poly.pdbx_strand_id
1 'polypeptide(L)'
;NTPANTICSRLSGDEFLIFFYGYQDQNQLRAQLELLSAALQRSVSILPNGKQLHISISGGIAWYPTDGHDLLTLKKYADFAMYQVKHSHKGRMCDFDIGSYHQEAYAAQTQQDFERLLQEELVSYHFQPIYSARSGRVAAYEALMRVDLPTLHSPAQVMQLAHETGRLYEIERITVFHSSEIFQRMQAQGLLQSDALLFINSIANVSLTVEDVEEYAQRYPELLKRLVVEITEQEDLDRACLERKRNVPGFSGSFALDDYGSGYSNELNLLELSPRYIKIDISIVRGIDTDRDKQQIVSNIVAYAHARSMQLIAEGIETEAQLRTVIGLGVDLLQGYYLSRPAAVPAPIAPAAQTVIDQLEHQRFNPLGL
;
A
#
# COMPACT_ATOMS: atom_id res chain seq x y z
N ASN A 1 19.43 48.24 19.80
CA ASN A 1 19.66 47.34 20.96
C ASN A 1 20.09 45.93 20.51
N THR A 2 21.02 45.85 19.59
CA THR A 2 21.65 44.55 19.29
C THR A 2 22.72 44.25 20.35
N PRO A 3 22.78 43.00 20.83
CA PRO A 3 23.84 42.59 21.76
C PRO A 3 25.25 42.85 21.20
N ALA A 4 26.25 42.99 22.06
CA ALA A 4 27.64 42.99 21.61
C ALA A 4 27.95 41.71 20.83
N ASN A 5 28.94 41.76 19.93
CA ASN A 5 29.32 40.62 19.07
C ASN A 5 28.18 40.06 18.22
N THR A 6 27.45 40.93 17.54
CA THR A 6 26.34 40.58 16.71
C THR A 6 26.46 41.26 15.35
N ILE A 7 26.22 40.48 14.28
CA ILE A 7 26.06 41.01 12.93
C ILE A 7 24.61 40.77 12.51
N CYS A 8 23.91 41.83 12.12
CA CYS A 8 22.54 41.76 11.67
C CYS A 8 22.46 42.19 10.19
N SER A 9 21.81 41.36 9.38
CA SER A 9 21.59 41.66 7.96
C SER A 9 20.11 41.45 7.61
N ARG A 10 19.53 42.36 6.83
CA ARG A 10 18.22 42.19 6.25
C ARG A 10 18.39 41.46 4.93
N LEU A 11 17.75 40.30 4.82
CA LEU A 11 17.84 39.43 3.64
C LEU A 11 16.81 39.84 2.54
N SER A 12 15.55 39.92 2.92
CA SER A 12 14.48 40.40 2.05
C SER A 12 13.24 40.74 2.89
N GLY A 13 12.40 41.66 2.43
CA GLY A 13 11.09 41.93 3.03
C GLY A 13 11.16 42.11 4.55
N ASP A 14 10.59 41.20 5.31
CA ASP A 14 10.56 41.09 6.78
C ASP A 14 11.55 40.06 7.36
N GLU A 15 12.46 39.53 6.52
CA GLU A 15 13.43 38.51 6.92
C GLU A 15 14.78 39.11 7.28
N PHE A 16 15.29 38.73 8.46
CA PHE A 16 16.57 39.17 9.00
C PHE A 16 17.43 37.96 9.37
N LEU A 17 18.72 38.07 9.14
CA LEU A 17 19.73 37.13 9.64
C LEU A 17 20.52 37.82 10.74
N ILE A 18 20.64 37.15 11.88
CA ILE A 18 21.44 37.61 13.00
C ILE A 18 22.52 36.55 13.25
N PHE A 19 23.78 36.95 13.17
CA PHE A 19 24.92 36.14 13.49
C PHE A 19 25.57 36.60 14.78
N PHE A 20 25.58 35.71 15.77
CA PHE A 20 26.22 35.92 17.05
C PHE A 20 27.60 35.26 17.08
N TYR A 21 28.62 35.94 17.57
CA TYR A 21 29.98 35.38 17.61
C TYR A 21 30.63 35.67 18.95
N GLY A 22 31.65 34.83 19.31
CA GLY A 22 32.39 35.00 20.55
C GLY A 22 31.67 34.53 21.84
N TYR A 23 30.53 33.89 21.71
CA TYR A 23 29.81 33.27 22.82
C TYR A 23 30.24 31.82 22.98
N GLN A 24 30.49 31.40 24.24
CA GLN A 24 30.87 30.01 24.56
C GLN A 24 29.73 29.24 25.24
N ASP A 25 28.69 29.94 25.74
CA ASP A 25 27.54 29.35 26.41
C ASP A 25 26.26 29.61 25.61
N GLN A 26 25.65 28.52 25.11
CA GLN A 26 24.40 28.56 24.39
C GLN A 26 23.24 29.08 25.24
N ASN A 27 23.22 28.80 26.55
CA ASN A 27 22.16 29.26 27.46
C ASN A 27 22.18 30.77 27.64
N GLN A 28 23.37 31.34 27.70
CA GLN A 28 23.53 32.81 27.78
C GLN A 28 22.96 33.49 26.52
N LEU A 29 23.21 32.91 25.36
CA LEU A 29 22.69 33.44 24.10
C LEU A 29 21.17 33.25 23.97
N ARG A 30 20.63 32.12 24.42
CA ARG A 30 19.18 31.90 24.47
C ARG A 30 18.46 32.94 25.31
N ALA A 31 18.97 33.22 26.52
CA ALA A 31 18.39 34.24 27.36
C ALA A 31 18.36 35.63 26.69
N GLN A 32 19.39 35.95 25.89
CA GLN A 32 19.41 37.21 25.13
C GLN A 32 18.40 37.22 23.99
N LEU A 33 18.22 36.10 23.27
CA LEU A 33 17.21 35.96 22.22
C LEU A 33 15.78 36.06 22.78
N GLU A 34 15.52 35.48 23.94
CA GLU A 34 14.24 35.60 24.64
C GLU A 34 13.94 37.06 25.04
N LEU A 35 14.95 37.75 25.56
CA LEU A 35 14.83 39.17 25.91
C LEU A 35 14.56 40.04 24.65
N LEU A 36 15.23 39.75 23.55
CA LEU A 36 15.01 40.43 22.27
C LEU A 36 13.60 40.18 21.75
N SER A 37 13.15 38.94 21.76
CA SER A 37 11.79 38.55 21.34
C SER A 37 10.74 39.25 22.21
N ALA A 38 10.90 39.21 23.52
CA ALA A 38 10.01 39.89 24.46
C ALA A 38 9.99 41.42 24.28
N ALA A 39 11.14 42.02 23.98
CA ALA A 39 11.21 43.47 23.71
C ALA A 39 10.47 43.84 22.42
N LEU A 40 10.59 43.04 21.38
CA LEU A 40 9.86 43.24 20.11
C LEU A 40 8.35 43.05 20.27
N GLN A 41 7.93 42.03 21.00
CA GLN A 41 6.51 41.79 21.28
C GLN A 41 5.85 42.91 22.11
N ARG A 42 6.62 43.57 22.99
CA ARG A 42 6.17 44.72 23.77
C ARG A 42 6.15 46.01 22.96
N SER A 43 6.85 46.07 21.84
CA SER A 43 6.89 47.25 21.01
C SER A 43 5.56 47.40 20.26
N VAL A 44 4.93 48.56 20.41
CA VAL A 44 3.69 48.91 19.72
C VAL A 44 4.02 49.96 18.67
N SER A 45 3.79 49.65 17.41
CA SER A 45 3.87 50.63 16.33
C SER A 45 2.50 51.22 16.06
N ILE A 46 2.37 52.54 16.04
CA ILE A 46 1.15 53.24 15.68
C ILE A 46 1.17 53.50 14.18
N LEU A 47 0.23 52.90 13.47
CA LEU A 47 0.06 53.10 12.02
C LEU A 47 -0.50 54.52 11.72
N PRO A 48 -0.33 55.04 10.49
CA PRO A 48 -0.88 56.35 10.10
C PRO A 48 -2.39 56.51 10.29
N ASN A 49 -3.13 55.41 10.35
CA ASN A 49 -4.56 55.35 10.61
C ASN A 49 -4.90 55.26 12.14
N GLY A 50 -3.94 55.40 13.02
CA GLY A 50 -4.10 55.32 14.47
C GLY A 50 -4.24 53.92 15.05
N LYS A 51 -4.19 52.86 14.24
CA LYS A 51 -4.23 51.47 14.72
C LYS A 51 -2.89 51.06 15.33
N GLN A 52 -2.95 50.34 16.45
CA GLN A 52 -1.78 49.75 17.09
C GLN A 52 -1.40 48.43 16.40
N LEU A 53 -0.15 48.27 16.06
CA LEU A 53 0.41 47.05 15.46
C LEU A 53 1.35 46.41 16.49
N HIS A 54 1.08 45.17 16.84
CA HIS A 54 1.98 44.33 17.63
C HIS A 54 2.81 43.47 16.70
N ILE A 55 4.12 43.49 16.89
CA ILE A 55 5.06 42.71 16.06
C ILE A 55 5.39 41.42 16.80
N SER A 56 5.21 40.28 16.13
CA SER A 56 5.73 39.01 16.60
C SER A 56 6.76 38.50 15.60
N ILE A 57 7.80 37.85 16.11
CA ILE A 57 8.84 37.25 15.28
C ILE A 57 8.87 35.74 15.48
N SER A 58 9.01 35.03 14.38
CA SER A 58 9.37 33.62 14.37
C SER A 58 10.83 33.51 13.95
N GLY A 59 11.61 32.64 14.58
CA GLY A 59 13.02 32.49 14.25
C GLY A 59 13.47 31.03 14.38
N GLY A 60 14.40 30.66 13.53
CA GLY A 60 15.13 29.40 13.65
C GLY A 60 16.58 29.68 14.08
N ILE A 61 17.14 28.77 14.82
CA ILE A 61 18.49 28.88 15.42
C ILE A 61 19.28 27.66 14.97
N ALA A 62 20.50 27.88 14.48
CA ALA A 62 21.47 26.83 14.20
C ALA A 62 22.81 27.17 14.90
N TRP A 63 23.44 26.15 15.43
CA TRP A 63 24.61 26.28 16.32
C TRP A 63 25.89 25.79 15.63
N TYR A 64 26.94 26.65 15.68
CA TYR A 64 28.31 26.26 15.32
C TYR A 64 29.03 25.71 16.56
N PRO A 65 29.81 24.63 16.45
CA PRO A 65 29.98 23.73 15.29
C PRO A 65 28.98 22.59 15.30
N THR A 66 28.00 22.52 16.19
CA THR A 66 27.13 21.40 16.47
C THR A 66 26.26 21.03 15.26
N ASP A 67 25.65 22.04 14.64
CA ASP A 67 24.71 21.81 13.53
C ASP A 67 25.38 21.93 12.16
N GLY A 68 26.48 22.71 12.09
CA GLY A 68 27.22 22.90 10.84
C GLY A 68 28.54 23.61 11.02
N HIS A 69 29.43 23.47 10.03
CA HIS A 69 30.79 24.01 10.03
C HIS A 69 31.01 25.21 9.10
N ASP A 70 30.00 25.62 8.36
CA ASP A 70 30.03 26.76 7.45
C ASP A 70 28.73 27.57 7.51
N LEU A 71 28.82 28.83 7.08
CA LEU A 71 27.70 29.77 7.13
C LEU A 71 26.51 29.36 6.29
N LEU A 72 26.74 28.75 5.12
CA LEU A 72 25.66 28.37 4.21
C LEU A 72 24.83 27.24 4.80
N THR A 73 25.50 26.23 5.40
CA THR A 73 24.85 25.12 6.10
C THR A 73 24.07 25.62 7.31
N LEU A 74 24.67 26.45 8.17
CA LEU A 74 24.00 27.01 9.34
C LEU A 74 22.80 27.87 8.96
N LYS A 75 22.91 28.70 7.93
CA LYS A 75 21.79 29.48 7.41
C LYS A 75 20.65 28.57 6.95
N LYS A 76 20.95 27.56 6.13
CA LYS A 76 19.96 26.59 5.66
C LYS A 76 19.22 25.91 6.80
N TYR A 77 19.92 25.52 7.84
CA TYR A 77 19.35 24.85 9.01
C TYR A 77 18.53 25.79 9.90
N ALA A 78 18.96 27.04 10.06
CA ALA A 78 18.18 28.06 10.73
C ALA A 78 16.90 28.41 9.95
N ASP A 79 16.97 28.52 8.62
CA ASP A 79 15.80 28.74 7.75
C ASP A 79 14.80 27.57 7.87
N PHE A 80 15.27 26.34 7.92
CA PHE A 80 14.45 25.17 8.15
C PHE A 80 13.73 25.22 9.52
N ALA A 81 14.45 25.47 10.60
CA ALA A 81 13.87 25.59 11.94
C ALA A 81 12.82 26.72 12.02
N MET A 82 13.08 27.85 11.37
CA MET A 82 12.12 28.97 11.26
C MET A 82 10.85 28.55 10.51
N TYR A 83 10.99 27.79 9.41
CA TYR A 83 9.85 27.28 8.64
C TYR A 83 8.95 26.39 9.49
N GLN A 84 9.52 25.47 10.27
CA GLN A 84 8.80 24.61 11.21
C GLN A 84 7.97 25.43 12.21
N VAL A 85 8.56 26.48 12.77
CA VAL A 85 7.86 27.37 13.72
C VAL A 85 6.72 28.15 13.06
N LYS A 86 6.90 28.62 11.83
CA LYS A 86 5.84 29.34 11.09
C LYS A 86 4.59 28.48 10.89
N HIS A 87 4.76 27.16 10.73
CA HIS A 87 3.65 26.22 10.49
C HIS A 87 3.02 25.65 11.77
N SER A 88 3.80 25.54 12.86
CA SER A 88 3.32 24.94 14.12
C SER A 88 2.95 25.96 15.20
N HIS A 89 3.82 26.95 15.47
CA HIS A 89 3.68 27.88 16.60
C HIS A 89 4.25 29.27 16.27
N LYS A 90 3.54 30.08 15.48
CA LYS A 90 3.98 31.45 15.12
C LYS A 90 4.38 32.28 16.36
N GLY A 91 5.43 33.09 16.22
CA GLY A 91 5.89 33.98 17.24
C GLY A 91 6.89 33.38 18.25
N ARG A 92 7.51 32.25 17.95
CA ARG A 92 8.52 31.58 18.79
C ARG A 92 9.86 31.45 18.07
N MET A 93 10.88 31.13 18.84
CA MET A 93 12.21 30.72 18.39
C MET A 93 12.33 29.20 18.55
N CYS A 94 12.94 28.51 17.58
CA CYS A 94 13.20 27.09 17.63
C CYS A 94 14.63 26.78 17.20
N ASP A 95 15.25 25.83 17.86
CA ASP A 95 16.53 25.29 17.40
C ASP A 95 16.35 24.35 16.24
N PHE A 96 17.39 24.28 15.42
CA PHE A 96 17.48 23.26 14.41
C PHE A 96 17.52 21.86 15.05
N ASP A 97 16.74 20.94 14.50
CA ASP A 97 16.77 19.53 14.86
C ASP A 97 17.05 18.70 13.61
N ILE A 98 18.19 18.01 13.63
CA ILE A 98 18.66 17.19 12.51
C ILE A 98 17.71 16.02 12.22
N GLY A 99 17.05 15.48 13.26
CA GLY A 99 16.08 14.40 13.12
C GLY A 99 14.87 14.83 12.30
N SER A 100 14.26 15.96 12.68
CA SER A 100 13.14 16.56 11.95
C SER A 100 13.51 16.93 10.50
N TYR A 101 14.73 17.45 10.31
CA TYR A 101 15.23 17.79 8.96
C TYR A 101 15.34 16.56 8.06
N HIS A 102 15.92 15.47 8.56
CA HIS A 102 16.01 14.22 7.81
C HIS A 102 14.63 13.60 7.55
N GLN A 103 13.74 13.68 8.52
CA GLN A 103 12.39 13.14 8.40
C GLN A 103 11.58 13.86 7.30
N GLU A 104 11.68 15.20 7.24
CA GLU A 104 10.99 16.00 6.23
C GLU A 104 11.63 15.82 4.83
N ALA A 105 12.96 15.73 4.77
CA ALA A 105 13.66 15.42 3.52
C ALA A 105 13.29 14.02 2.99
N TYR A 106 13.16 13.03 3.88
CA TYR A 106 12.69 11.69 3.51
C TYR A 106 11.24 11.70 3.02
N ALA A 107 10.35 12.41 3.71
CA ALA A 107 8.95 12.54 3.30
C ALA A 107 8.82 13.22 1.92
N ALA A 108 9.59 14.27 1.66
CA ALA A 108 9.62 14.93 0.36
C ALA A 108 10.13 14.01 -0.75
N GLN A 109 11.17 13.21 -0.48
CA GLN A 109 11.66 12.20 -1.42
C GLN A 109 10.62 11.12 -1.69
N THR A 110 9.92 10.66 -0.64
CA THR A 110 8.86 9.65 -0.75
C THR A 110 7.71 10.16 -1.64
N GLN A 111 7.31 11.41 -1.46
CA GLN A 111 6.31 12.03 -2.32
C GLN A 111 6.80 12.11 -3.79
N GLN A 112 8.06 12.47 -4.01
CA GLN A 112 8.65 12.53 -5.34
C GLN A 112 8.73 11.14 -6.00
N ASP A 113 9.13 10.12 -5.25
CA ASP A 113 9.17 8.74 -5.74
C ASP A 113 7.76 8.24 -6.08
N PHE A 114 6.75 8.62 -5.29
CA PHE A 114 5.35 8.28 -5.56
C PHE A 114 4.83 8.96 -6.84
N GLU A 115 5.10 10.24 -7.05
CA GLU A 115 4.72 10.93 -8.29
C GLU A 115 5.38 10.28 -9.52
N ARG A 116 6.66 9.91 -9.41
CA ARG A 116 7.35 9.18 -10.48
C ARG A 116 6.72 7.80 -10.73
N LEU A 117 6.37 7.07 -9.67
CA LEU A 117 5.69 5.78 -9.78
C LEU A 117 4.41 5.92 -10.62
N LEU A 118 3.60 6.94 -10.35
CA LEU A 118 2.35 7.15 -11.07
C LEU A 118 2.57 7.56 -12.54
N GLN A 119 3.54 8.45 -12.79
CA GLN A 119 3.82 8.99 -14.14
C GLN A 119 4.49 7.96 -15.06
N GLU A 120 5.42 7.18 -14.52
CA GLU A 120 6.23 6.23 -15.28
C GLU A 120 5.73 4.78 -15.10
N GLU A 121 4.65 4.57 -14.32
CA GLU A 121 4.07 3.26 -13.97
C GLU A 121 5.13 2.30 -13.41
N LEU A 122 5.99 2.80 -12.49
CA LEU A 122 7.14 2.08 -11.93
C LEU A 122 6.73 0.98 -10.94
N VAL A 123 5.92 0.06 -11.41
CA VAL A 123 5.52 -1.14 -10.68
C VAL A 123 5.85 -2.38 -11.51
N SER A 124 6.07 -3.48 -10.85
CA SER A 124 6.18 -4.79 -11.48
C SER A 124 5.21 -5.77 -10.83
N TYR A 125 5.00 -6.92 -11.44
CA TYR A 125 4.09 -7.93 -10.89
C TYR A 125 4.79 -9.27 -10.78
N HIS A 126 4.62 -9.89 -9.61
CA HIS A 126 4.87 -11.31 -9.44
C HIS A 126 3.55 -12.05 -9.57
N PHE A 127 3.58 -13.18 -10.23
CA PHE A 127 2.41 -14.03 -10.38
C PHE A 127 2.52 -15.22 -9.44
N GLN A 128 1.47 -15.47 -8.66
CA GLN A 128 1.39 -16.65 -7.82
C GLN A 128 0.36 -17.62 -8.41
N PRO A 129 0.75 -18.87 -8.73
CA PRO A 129 -0.18 -19.83 -9.28
C PRO A 129 -1.22 -20.27 -8.25
N ILE A 130 -2.46 -20.44 -8.73
CA ILE A 130 -3.57 -21.06 -8.01
C ILE A 130 -3.88 -22.39 -8.71
N TYR A 131 -3.81 -23.47 -7.95
CA TYR A 131 -3.89 -24.83 -8.47
C TYR A 131 -5.23 -25.49 -8.18
N SER A 132 -5.70 -26.32 -9.10
CA SER A 132 -6.84 -27.21 -8.86
C SER A 132 -6.51 -28.26 -7.81
N ALA A 133 -7.35 -28.37 -6.77
CA ALA A 133 -7.21 -29.38 -5.72
C ALA A 133 -7.41 -30.82 -6.23
N ARG A 134 -7.96 -30.97 -7.43
CA ARG A 134 -8.18 -32.30 -8.06
C ARG A 134 -7.00 -32.75 -8.92
N SER A 135 -6.43 -31.83 -9.71
CA SER A 135 -5.46 -32.23 -10.74
C SER A 135 -4.05 -31.65 -10.54
N GLY A 136 -3.87 -30.72 -9.62
CA GLY A 136 -2.63 -29.97 -9.47
C GLY A 136 -2.30 -29.06 -10.66
N ARG A 137 -3.19 -28.93 -11.64
CA ARG A 137 -3.01 -28.02 -12.77
C ARG A 137 -3.28 -26.60 -12.36
N VAL A 138 -2.57 -25.65 -12.96
CA VAL A 138 -2.83 -24.24 -12.77
C VAL A 138 -4.21 -23.90 -13.31
N ALA A 139 -5.06 -23.33 -12.46
CA ALA A 139 -6.37 -22.78 -12.81
C ALA A 139 -6.31 -21.27 -13.03
N ALA A 140 -5.47 -20.59 -12.26
CA ALA A 140 -5.35 -19.15 -12.28
C ALA A 140 -3.96 -18.69 -11.82
N TYR A 141 -3.70 -17.39 -11.98
CA TYR A 141 -2.58 -16.69 -11.36
C TYR A 141 -3.10 -15.43 -10.67
N GLU A 142 -2.63 -15.19 -9.47
CA GLU A 142 -2.83 -13.91 -8.78
C GLU A 142 -1.68 -12.96 -9.10
N ALA A 143 -2.01 -11.73 -9.53
CA ALA A 143 -1.05 -10.67 -9.82
C ALA A 143 -0.76 -9.86 -8.56
N LEU A 144 0.45 -9.97 -8.06
CA LEU A 144 0.91 -9.33 -6.84
C LEU A 144 1.88 -8.19 -7.17
N MET A 145 1.45 -6.96 -6.94
CA MET A 145 2.26 -5.76 -7.17
C MET A 145 3.59 -5.83 -6.41
N ARG A 146 4.65 -5.35 -7.05
CA ARG A 146 5.98 -5.14 -6.46
C ARG A 146 6.47 -3.75 -6.78
N VAL A 147 7.05 -3.10 -5.79
CA VAL A 147 7.63 -1.76 -5.89
C VAL A 147 9.05 -1.82 -5.34
N ASP A 148 9.98 -1.22 -6.06
CA ASP A 148 11.38 -1.10 -5.65
C ASP A 148 11.91 0.28 -6.06
N LEU A 149 11.56 1.27 -5.25
CA LEU A 149 12.02 2.67 -5.38
C LEU A 149 12.80 3.06 -4.12
N PRO A 150 13.61 4.14 -4.17
CA PRO A 150 14.48 4.50 -3.05
C PRO A 150 13.79 4.63 -1.69
N THR A 151 12.52 5.04 -1.66
CA THR A 151 11.75 5.23 -0.43
C THR A 151 10.45 4.42 -0.37
N LEU A 152 10.08 3.73 -1.45
CA LEU A 152 8.86 2.93 -1.56
C LEU A 152 9.21 1.48 -1.89
N HIS A 153 8.99 0.59 -0.92
CA HIS A 153 9.39 -0.82 -1.00
C HIS A 153 8.24 -1.82 -0.89
N SER A 154 7.00 -1.32 -0.69
CA SER A 154 5.85 -2.20 -0.54
C SER A 154 4.57 -1.61 -1.15
N PRO A 155 3.66 -2.46 -1.66
CA PRO A 155 2.34 -2.03 -2.10
C PRO A 155 1.54 -1.30 -1.02
N ALA A 156 1.68 -1.69 0.26
CA ALA A 156 0.99 -1.04 1.37
C ALA A 156 1.38 0.45 1.52
N GLN A 157 2.67 0.79 1.35
CA GLN A 157 3.13 2.19 1.36
C GLN A 157 2.54 2.98 0.18
N VAL A 158 2.48 2.37 -1.01
CA VAL A 158 1.88 2.98 -2.20
C VAL A 158 0.38 3.24 -1.98
N MET A 159 -0.35 2.27 -1.44
CA MET A 159 -1.77 2.40 -1.13
C MET A 159 -2.04 3.48 -0.09
N GLN A 160 -1.22 3.56 0.96
CA GLN A 160 -1.32 4.60 1.97
C GLN A 160 -1.17 5.99 1.34
N LEU A 161 -0.11 6.23 0.57
CA LEU A 161 0.12 7.51 -0.11
C LEU A 161 -0.99 7.84 -1.13
N ALA A 162 -1.45 6.84 -1.88
CA ALA A 162 -2.56 7.02 -2.81
C ALA A 162 -3.85 7.46 -2.10
N HIS A 163 -4.12 6.89 -0.93
CA HIS A 163 -5.24 7.29 -0.09
C HIS A 163 -5.08 8.71 0.46
N GLU A 164 -3.92 9.04 1.05
CA GLU A 164 -3.61 10.34 1.63
C GLU A 164 -3.64 11.48 0.59
N THR A 165 -3.26 11.19 -0.65
CA THR A 165 -3.19 12.16 -1.75
C THR A 165 -4.40 12.15 -2.69
N GLY A 166 -5.37 11.26 -2.45
CA GLY A 166 -6.56 11.11 -3.30
C GLY A 166 -6.28 10.52 -4.69
N ARG A 167 -5.23 9.71 -4.82
CA ARG A 167 -4.74 9.14 -6.09
C ARG A 167 -5.02 7.63 -6.23
N LEU A 168 -6.04 7.11 -5.52
CA LEU A 168 -6.40 5.70 -5.58
C LEU A 168 -6.85 5.25 -6.98
N TYR A 169 -7.45 6.15 -7.75
CA TYR A 169 -7.88 5.86 -9.13
C TYR A 169 -6.69 5.47 -10.03
N GLU A 170 -5.59 6.21 -9.95
CA GLU A 170 -4.41 5.94 -10.74
C GLU A 170 -3.79 4.57 -10.39
N ILE A 171 -3.80 4.21 -9.11
CA ILE A 171 -3.33 2.89 -8.68
C ILE A 171 -4.26 1.78 -9.19
N GLU A 172 -5.58 1.97 -9.10
CA GLU A 172 -6.56 1.01 -9.66
C GLU A 172 -6.31 0.81 -11.16
N ARG A 173 -6.16 1.89 -11.92
CA ARG A 173 -5.89 1.85 -13.35
C ARG A 173 -4.58 1.13 -13.67
N ILE A 174 -3.48 1.50 -13.01
CA ILE A 174 -2.18 0.85 -13.15
C ILE A 174 -2.31 -0.65 -12.86
N THR A 175 -2.99 -1.02 -11.77
CA THR A 175 -3.16 -2.42 -11.38
C THR A 175 -3.87 -3.21 -12.47
N VAL A 176 -4.98 -2.71 -13.00
CA VAL A 176 -5.75 -3.40 -14.04
C VAL A 176 -4.98 -3.50 -15.35
N PHE A 177 -4.44 -2.39 -15.84
CA PHE A 177 -3.82 -2.35 -17.18
C PHE A 177 -2.44 -3.01 -17.19
N HIS A 178 -1.56 -2.63 -16.27
CA HIS A 178 -0.17 -3.08 -16.31
C HIS A 178 -0.03 -4.56 -15.94
N SER A 179 -0.80 -5.06 -14.95
CA SER A 179 -0.81 -6.50 -14.65
C SER A 179 -1.30 -7.33 -15.85
N SER A 180 -2.35 -6.86 -16.52
CA SER A 180 -2.92 -7.51 -17.70
C SER A 180 -1.96 -7.54 -18.89
N GLU A 181 -1.25 -6.43 -19.14
CA GLU A 181 -0.24 -6.35 -20.19
C GLU A 181 0.89 -7.36 -19.96
N ILE A 182 1.44 -7.38 -18.74
CA ILE A 182 2.52 -8.31 -18.38
C ILE A 182 2.01 -9.75 -18.50
N PHE A 183 0.82 -10.04 -17.97
CA PHE A 183 0.22 -11.38 -18.00
C PHE A 183 0.05 -11.88 -19.43
N GLN A 184 -0.56 -11.07 -20.31
CA GLN A 184 -0.78 -11.44 -21.71
C GLN A 184 0.55 -11.65 -22.46
N ARG A 185 1.54 -10.78 -22.22
CA ARG A 185 2.88 -10.93 -22.78
C ARG A 185 3.53 -12.25 -22.36
N MET A 186 3.42 -12.63 -21.09
CA MET A 186 3.97 -13.88 -20.57
C MET A 186 3.23 -15.10 -21.12
N GLN A 187 1.90 -15.03 -21.30
CA GLN A 187 1.15 -16.09 -21.99
C GLN A 187 1.61 -16.26 -23.44
N ALA A 188 1.80 -15.17 -24.17
CA ALA A 188 2.31 -15.20 -25.55
C ALA A 188 3.72 -15.80 -25.66
N GLN A 189 4.52 -15.68 -24.61
CA GLN A 189 5.86 -16.30 -24.49
C GLN A 189 5.81 -17.77 -24.03
N GLY A 190 4.64 -18.30 -23.70
CA GLY A 190 4.49 -19.65 -23.16
C GLY A 190 4.98 -19.82 -21.72
N LEU A 191 5.21 -18.73 -20.99
CA LEU A 191 5.65 -18.72 -19.60
C LEU A 191 4.51 -18.94 -18.61
N LEU A 192 3.28 -18.58 -19.00
CA LEU A 192 2.05 -18.80 -18.25
C LEU A 192 1.05 -19.61 -19.10
N GLN A 193 0.14 -20.30 -18.42
CA GLN A 193 -0.91 -21.10 -19.08
C GLN A 193 -1.86 -20.19 -19.86
N SER A 194 -2.17 -20.54 -21.10
CA SER A 194 -2.94 -19.69 -22.02
C SER A 194 -4.40 -19.54 -21.64
N ASP A 195 -4.98 -20.51 -20.94
CA ASP A 195 -6.38 -20.58 -20.53
C ASP A 195 -6.62 -20.18 -19.06
N ALA A 196 -5.54 -19.90 -18.32
CA ALA A 196 -5.62 -19.53 -16.90
C ALA A 196 -6.38 -18.23 -16.70
N LEU A 197 -7.08 -18.13 -15.56
CA LEU A 197 -7.68 -16.90 -15.08
C LEU A 197 -6.60 -15.97 -14.53
N LEU A 198 -6.87 -14.67 -14.54
CA LEU A 198 -6.05 -13.65 -13.88
C LEU A 198 -6.84 -13.05 -12.72
N PHE A 199 -6.32 -13.20 -11.52
CA PHE A 199 -6.81 -12.55 -10.30
C PHE A 199 -6.04 -11.25 -10.08
N ILE A 200 -6.77 -10.16 -9.86
CA ILE A 200 -6.19 -8.83 -9.57
C ILE A 200 -6.84 -8.25 -8.33
N ASN A 201 -6.02 -7.70 -7.45
CA ASN A 201 -6.49 -6.90 -6.33
C ASN A 201 -7.13 -5.60 -6.84
N SER A 202 -8.27 -5.24 -6.33
CA SER A 202 -9.04 -4.06 -6.74
C SER A 202 -9.55 -3.30 -5.53
N ILE A 203 -9.53 -1.99 -5.60
CA ILE A 203 -10.00 -1.10 -4.53
C ILE A 203 -11.53 -1.04 -4.59
N ALA A 204 -12.22 -1.48 -3.53
CA ALA A 204 -13.68 -1.67 -3.52
C ALA A 204 -14.45 -0.43 -3.99
N ASN A 205 -14.05 0.75 -3.52
CA ASN A 205 -14.75 2.02 -3.76
C ASN A 205 -14.19 2.84 -4.93
N VAL A 206 -13.35 2.24 -5.76
CA VAL A 206 -12.79 2.86 -6.98
C VAL A 206 -13.20 2.05 -8.20
N SER A 207 -13.76 2.69 -9.20
CA SER A 207 -14.09 2.07 -10.49
C SER A 207 -13.42 2.82 -11.64
N LEU A 208 -13.02 2.12 -12.68
CA LEU A 208 -12.50 2.72 -13.90
C LEU A 208 -13.56 3.63 -14.55
N THR A 209 -13.11 4.63 -15.31
CA THR A 209 -13.99 5.47 -16.13
C THR A 209 -14.54 4.65 -17.30
N VAL A 210 -15.56 5.17 -17.96
CA VAL A 210 -16.14 4.53 -19.16
C VAL A 210 -15.10 4.41 -20.26
N GLU A 211 -14.31 5.46 -20.44
CA GLU A 211 -13.23 5.52 -21.43
C GLU A 211 -12.15 4.44 -21.17
N ASP A 212 -11.71 4.30 -19.92
CA ASP A 212 -10.74 3.28 -19.55
C ASP A 212 -11.29 1.86 -19.71
N VAL A 213 -12.58 1.67 -19.39
CA VAL A 213 -13.25 0.38 -19.59
C VAL A 213 -13.31 0.02 -21.09
N GLU A 214 -13.66 0.99 -21.95
CA GLU A 214 -13.68 0.78 -23.40
C GLU A 214 -12.28 0.50 -23.95
N GLU A 215 -11.26 1.25 -23.52
CA GLU A 215 -9.87 1.00 -23.86
C GLU A 215 -9.44 -0.41 -23.47
N TYR A 216 -9.75 -0.81 -22.23
CA TYR A 216 -9.39 -2.15 -21.73
C TYR A 216 -10.09 -3.27 -22.54
N ALA A 217 -11.39 -3.11 -22.81
CA ALA A 217 -12.15 -4.10 -23.59
C ALA A 217 -11.64 -4.26 -25.03
N GLN A 218 -11.18 -3.17 -25.65
CA GLN A 218 -10.57 -3.20 -26.97
C GLN A 218 -9.17 -3.84 -26.95
N ARG A 219 -8.38 -3.54 -25.92
CA ARG A 219 -6.98 -4.00 -25.82
C ARG A 219 -6.87 -5.46 -25.35
N TYR A 220 -7.77 -5.89 -24.47
CA TYR A 220 -7.72 -7.21 -23.80
C TYR A 220 -9.06 -7.98 -23.85
N PRO A 221 -9.72 -8.17 -25.00
CA PRO A 221 -11.06 -8.72 -25.07
C PRO A 221 -11.18 -10.15 -24.52
N GLU A 222 -10.19 -11.00 -24.75
CA GLU A 222 -10.18 -12.37 -24.24
C GLU A 222 -9.77 -12.46 -22.76
N LEU A 223 -8.93 -11.55 -22.29
CA LEU A 223 -8.55 -11.51 -20.90
C LEU A 223 -9.68 -10.97 -20.02
N LEU A 224 -10.46 -10.00 -20.52
CA LEU A 224 -11.64 -9.48 -19.84
C LEU A 224 -12.64 -10.57 -19.43
N LYS A 225 -12.73 -11.65 -20.21
CA LYS A 225 -13.57 -12.82 -19.91
C LYS A 225 -12.99 -13.71 -18.81
N ARG A 226 -11.70 -13.61 -18.57
CA ARG A 226 -10.92 -14.44 -17.62
C ARG A 226 -10.36 -13.67 -16.45
N LEU A 227 -10.75 -12.40 -16.32
CA LEU A 227 -10.36 -11.53 -15.23
C LEU A 227 -11.23 -11.84 -14.00
N VAL A 228 -10.58 -11.99 -12.85
CA VAL A 228 -11.22 -12.10 -11.54
C VAL A 228 -10.79 -10.91 -10.70
N VAL A 229 -11.76 -10.14 -10.25
CA VAL A 229 -11.55 -8.94 -9.45
C VAL A 229 -11.66 -9.32 -7.98
N GLU A 230 -10.55 -9.18 -7.24
CA GLU A 230 -10.49 -9.46 -5.80
C GLU A 230 -10.86 -8.22 -5.00
N ILE A 231 -11.73 -8.40 -4.01
CA ILE A 231 -12.14 -7.36 -3.07
C ILE A 231 -11.97 -7.94 -1.67
N THR A 232 -11.28 -7.22 -0.80
CA THR A 232 -11.01 -7.67 0.56
C THR A 232 -12.26 -7.60 1.43
N GLU A 233 -12.39 -8.55 2.37
CA GLU A 233 -13.53 -8.63 3.29
C GLU A 233 -13.67 -7.37 4.17
N GLN A 234 -12.57 -6.71 4.47
CA GLN A 234 -12.52 -5.56 5.39
C GLN A 234 -12.98 -4.23 4.76
N GLU A 235 -13.11 -4.17 3.44
CA GLU A 235 -13.52 -2.94 2.77
C GLU A 235 -15.04 -2.72 2.83
N ASP A 236 -15.45 -1.50 3.14
CA ASP A 236 -16.85 -1.09 3.02
C ASP A 236 -17.23 -1.05 1.53
N LEU A 237 -18.21 -1.85 1.13
CA LEU A 237 -18.66 -1.94 -0.25
C LEU A 237 -19.61 -0.77 -0.61
N ASP A 238 -19.18 0.10 -1.51
CA ASP A 238 -20.11 1.02 -2.20
C ASP A 238 -20.85 0.26 -3.31
N ARG A 239 -22.17 0.06 -3.10
CA ARG A 239 -23.03 -0.64 -4.06
C ARG A 239 -22.97 -0.02 -5.45
N ALA A 240 -22.95 1.31 -5.55
CA ALA A 240 -22.89 1.97 -6.85
C ALA A 240 -21.56 1.71 -7.56
N CYS A 241 -20.46 1.65 -6.83
CA CYS A 241 -19.16 1.29 -7.37
C CYS A 241 -19.12 -0.18 -7.82
N LEU A 242 -19.63 -1.09 -7.00
CA LEU A 242 -19.72 -2.51 -7.30
C LEU A 242 -20.55 -2.78 -8.56
N GLU A 243 -21.71 -2.10 -8.70
CA GLU A 243 -22.55 -2.19 -9.90
C GLU A 243 -21.81 -1.68 -11.16
N ARG A 244 -21.03 -0.60 -11.05
CA ARG A 244 -20.21 -0.15 -12.19
C ARG A 244 -19.17 -1.20 -12.59
N LYS A 245 -18.50 -1.83 -11.61
CA LYS A 245 -17.54 -2.92 -11.88
C LYS A 245 -18.20 -4.14 -12.53
N ARG A 246 -19.43 -4.48 -12.14
CA ARG A 246 -20.19 -5.61 -12.71
C ARG A 246 -20.69 -5.35 -14.13
N ASN A 247 -21.13 -4.13 -14.39
CA ASN A 247 -21.79 -3.77 -15.65
C ASN A 247 -20.81 -3.34 -16.75
N VAL A 248 -19.52 -3.73 -16.63
CA VAL A 248 -18.54 -3.50 -17.69
C VAL A 248 -18.90 -4.30 -18.94
N PRO A 249 -19.09 -3.66 -20.11
CA PRO A 249 -19.44 -4.33 -21.34
C PRO A 249 -18.40 -5.39 -21.72
N GLY A 250 -18.86 -6.63 -21.95
CA GLY A 250 -17.97 -7.76 -22.27
C GLY A 250 -17.30 -8.41 -21.08
N PHE A 251 -17.45 -7.87 -19.87
CA PHE A 251 -16.98 -8.51 -18.66
C PHE A 251 -17.87 -9.71 -18.34
N SER A 252 -17.36 -10.90 -18.59
CA SER A 252 -17.92 -12.15 -18.11
C SER A 252 -17.06 -12.77 -17.00
N GLY A 253 -16.10 -11.99 -16.52
CA GLY A 253 -15.26 -12.33 -15.38
C GLY A 253 -16.05 -12.42 -14.07
N SER A 254 -15.33 -12.63 -13.02
CA SER A 254 -15.91 -12.94 -11.73
C SER A 254 -15.31 -12.08 -10.65
N PHE A 255 -15.98 -12.05 -9.49
CA PHE A 255 -15.43 -11.47 -8.27
C PHE A 255 -14.89 -12.56 -7.34
N ALA A 256 -13.87 -12.24 -6.60
CA ALA A 256 -13.39 -13.01 -5.47
C ALA A 256 -13.51 -12.16 -4.19
N LEU A 257 -13.98 -12.78 -3.12
CA LEU A 257 -13.90 -12.22 -1.77
C LEU A 257 -12.58 -12.69 -1.17
N ASP A 258 -11.71 -11.74 -0.86
CA ASP A 258 -10.36 -12.00 -0.35
C ASP A 258 -10.30 -11.86 1.18
N ASP A 259 -9.28 -12.49 1.80
CA ASP A 259 -9.00 -12.48 3.24
C ASP A 259 -10.15 -12.97 4.13
N TYR A 260 -11.01 -13.88 3.63
CA TYR A 260 -12.16 -14.37 4.40
C TYR A 260 -11.72 -15.06 5.71
N GLY A 261 -12.21 -14.51 6.82
CA GLY A 261 -11.93 -15.01 8.17
C GLY A 261 -10.74 -14.35 8.86
N SER A 262 -10.18 -13.28 8.32
CA SER A 262 -9.09 -12.53 8.95
C SER A 262 -9.46 -11.78 10.24
N GLY A 263 -10.74 -11.84 10.68
CA GLY A 263 -11.18 -11.36 12.00
C GLY A 263 -12.32 -10.34 11.99
N TYR A 264 -12.82 -9.94 10.85
CA TYR A 264 -13.94 -9.03 10.68
C TYR A 264 -14.97 -9.61 9.69
N SER A 265 -15.40 -10.87 9.94
CA SER A 265 -16.36 -11.53 9.04
C SER A 265 -17.61 -10.68 8.86
N ASN A 266 -17.69 -10.00 7.71
CA ASN A 266 -18.89 -9.29 7.29
C ASN A 266 -19.64 -10.17 6.28
N GLU A 267 -20.48 -11.05 6.81
CA GLU A 267 -21.33 -11.93 5.99
C GLU A 267 -22.20 -11.13 5.00
N LEU A 268 -22.45 -9.84 5.26
CA LEU A 268 -23.16 -8.96 4.34
C LEU A 268 -22.33 -8.71 3.07
N ASN A 269 -21.01 -8.56 3.18
CA ASN A 269 -20.14 -8.40 2.00
C ASN A 269 -20.21 -9.62 1.08
N LEU A 270 -20.28 -10.84 1.66
CA LEU A 270 -20.46 -12.07 0.90
C LEU A 270 -21.79 -12.09 0.13
N LEU A 271 -22.88 -11.59 0.75
CA LEU A 271 -24.19 -11.50 0.09
C LEU A 271 -24.24 -10.41 -1.00
N GLU A 272 -23.65 -9.24 -0.72
CA GLU A 272 -23.65 -8.11 -1.66
C GLU A 272 -22.71 -8.35 -2.85
N LEU A 273 -21.52 -8.85 -2.59
CA LEU A 273 -20.55 -9.18 -3.64
C LEU A 273 -21.01 -10.36 -4.49
N SER A 274 -21.72 -11.34 -3.92
CA SER A 274 -22.08 -12.60 -4.59
C SER A 274 -20.91 -13.16 -5.40
N PRO A 275 -19.75 -13.43 -4.78
CA PRO A 275 -18.53 -13.75 -5.49
C PRO A 275 -18.62 -15.14 -6.11
N ARG A 276 -17.82 -15.37 -7.14
CA ARG A 276 -17.59 -16.73 -7.66
C ARG A 276 -16.52 -17.48 -6.87
N TYR A 277 -15.61 -16.76 -6.26
CA TYR A 277 -14.48 -17.30 -5.49
C TYR A 277 -14.48 -16.72 -4.08
N ILE A 278 -14.17 -17.55 -3.09
CA ILE A 278 -13.91 -17.13 -1.71
C ILE A 278 -12.51 -17.61 -1.37
N LYS A 279 -11.61 -16.69 -1.01
CA LYS A 279 -10.23 -16.97 -0.59
C LYS A 279 -10.19 -17.04 0.92
N ILE A 280 -9.85 -18.21 1.45
CA ILE A 280 -9.73 -18.44 2.89
C ILE A 280 -8.35 -17.97 3.33
N ASP A 281 -8.34 -16.97 4.23
CA ASP A 281 -7.12 -16.34 4.73
C ASP A 281 -6.17 -17.33 5.41
N ILE A 282 -4.88 -17.05 5.30
CA ILE A 282 -3.79 -17.82 5.91
C ILE A 282 -3.96 -18.03 7.42
N SER A 283 -4.58 -17.10 8.14
CA SER A 283 -4.82 -17.22 9.59
C SER A 283 -5.70 -18.42 9.96
N ILE A 284 -6.63 -18.79 9.08
CA ILE A 284 -7.45 -19.99 9.22
C ILE A 284 -6.67 -21.23 8.77
N VAL A 285 -5.97 -21.15 7.63
CA VAL A 285 -5.25 -22.31 7.05
C VAL A 285 -4.05 -22.71 7.90
N ARG A 286 -3.38 -21.76 8.53
CA ARG A 286 -2.23 -22.04 9.41
C ARG A 286 -2.66 -22.85 10.65
N GLY A 287 -2.11 -24.07 10.78
CA GLY A 287 -2.41 -25.00 11.87
C GLY A 287 -3.75 -25.73 11.74
N ILE A 288 -4.43 -25.65 10.59
CA ILE A 288 -5.73 -26.32 10.36
C ILE A 288 -5.65 -27.84 10.50
N ASP A 289 -4.50 -28.43 10.27
CA ASP A 289 -4.25 -29.87 10.39
C ASP A 289 -4.43 -30.40 11.81
N THR A 290 -4.31 -29.56 12.83
CA THR A 290 -4.45 -29.93 14.25
C THR A 290 -5.62 -29.23 14.95
N ASP A 291 -6.18 -28.19 14.37
CA ASP A 291 -7.24 -27.37 14.98
C ASP A 291 -8.63 -27.75 14.40
N ARG A 292 -9.45 -28.41 15.27
CA ARG A 292 -10.79 -28.86 14.90
C ARG A 292 -11.77 -27.72 14.65
N ASP A 293 -11.62 -26.59 15.34
CA ASP A 293 -12.52 -25.45 15.18
C ASP A 293 -12.27 -24.80 13.80
N LYS A 294 -11.02 -24.65 13.38
CA LYS A 294 -10.68 -24.21 12.04
C LYS A 294 -11.20 -25.15 10.95
N GLN A 295 -11.05 -26.47 11.16
CA GLN A 295 -11.61 -27.48 10.26
C GLN A 295 -13.13 -27.35 10.13
N GLN A 296 -13.84 -27.11 11.23
CA GLN A 296 -15.29 -26.93 11.23
C GLN A 296 -15.70 -25.64 10.50
N ILE A 297 -14.97 -24.53 10.71
CA ILE A 297 -15.20 -23.26 9.98
C ILE A 297 -15.06 -23.49 8.47
N VAL A 298 -13.95 -24.11 8.03
CA VAL A 298 -13.71 -24.37 6.60
C VAL A 298 -14.77 -25.34 6.05
N SER A 299 -15.16 -26.38 6.79
CA SER A 299 -16.22 -27.29 6.37
C SER A 299 -17.56 -26.58 6.14
N ASN A 300 -17.91 -25.64 7.04
CA ASN A 300 -19.14 -24.86 6.93
C ASN A 300 -19.14 -23.95 5.70
N ILE A 301 -18.02 -23.24 5.46
CA ILE A 301 -17.94 -22.35 4.30
C ILE A 301 -17.87 -23.13 2.98
N VAL A 302 -17.25 -24.33 2.95
CA VAL A 302 -17.29 -25.25 1.81
C VAL A 302 -18.73 -25.61 1.47
N ALA A 303 -19.51 -26.05 2.45
CA ALA A 303 -20.93 -26.40 2.26
C ALA A 303 -21.75 -25.21 1.74
N TYR A 304 -21.54 -24.02 2.31
CA TYR A 304 -22.18 -22.79 1.89
C TYR A 304 -21.86 -22.43 0.44
N ALA A 305 -20.55 -22.42 0.10
CA ALA A 305 -20.06 -22.04 -1.21
C ALA A 305 -20.56 -23.00 -2.31
N HIS A 306 -20.45 -24.31 -2.09
CA HIS A 306 -20.89 -25.31 -3.07
C HIS A 306 -22.41 -25.25 -3.30
N ALA A 307 -23.22 -25.00 -2.26
CA ALA A 307 -24.68 -24.80 -2.40
C ALA A 307 -25.03 -23.60 -3.30
N ARG A 308 -24.10 -22.67 -3.53
CA ARG A 308 -24.26 -21.47 -4.38
C ARG A 308 -23.41 -21.49 -5.64
N SER A 309 -22.79 -22.62 -5.98
CA SER A 309 -21.88 -22.77 -7.13
C SER A 309 -20.65 -21.80 -7.06
N MET A 310 -20.23 -21.44 -5.86
CA MET A 310 -19.00 -20.73 -5.60
C MET A 310 -17.85 -21.72 -5.42
N GLN A 311 -16.62 -21.30 -5.66
CA GLN A 311 -15.40 -22.08 -5.42
C GLN A 311 -14.57 -21.50 -4.31
N LEU A 312 -13.92 -22.35 -3.53
CA LEU A 312 -13.06 -21.96 -2.43
C LEU A 312 -11.60 -22.11 -2.80
N ILE A 313 -10.80 -21.11 -2.40
CA ILE A 313 -9.36 -21.09 -2.53
C ILE A 313 -8.78 -21.10 -1.11
N ALA A 314 -7.97 -22.10 -0.76
CA ALA A 314 -7.20 -22.05 0.49
C ALA A 314 -5.86 -21.37 0.24
N GLU A 315 -5.61 -20.31 1.00
CA GLU A 315 -4.38 -19.52 0.89
C GLU A 315 -3.35 -19.89 1.93
N GLY A 316 -2.09 -19.52 1.65
CA GLY A 316 -1.00 -19.67 2.60
C GLY A 316 -0.72 -21.11 3.01
N ILE A 317 -0.92 -22.09 2.13
CA ILE A 317 -0.56 -23.48 2.39
C ILE A 317 0.96 -23.58 2.44
N GLU A 318 1.50 -23.90 3.62
CA GLU A 318 2.95 -23.96 3.89
C GLU A 318 3.46 -25.39 4.16
N THR A 319 2.55 -26.33 4.45
CA THR A 319 2.92 -27.71 4.80
C THR A 319 2.07 -28.76 4.10
N GLU A 320 2.60 -29.99 3.99
CA GLU A 320 1.86 -31.15 3.47
C GLU A 320 0.60 -31.45 4.30
N ALA A 321 0.69 -31.34 5.63
CA ALA A 321 -0.44 -31.61 6.50
C ALA A 321 -1.60 -30.65 6.27
N GLN A 322 -1.32 -29.36 6.11
CA GLN A 322 -2.33 -28.36 5.72
C GLN A 322 -2.93 -28.71 4.35
N LEU A 323 -2.12 -29.01 3.34
CA LEU A 323 -2.57 -29.37 2.01
C LEU A 323 -3.54 -30.57 2.05
N ARG A 324 -3.18 -31.65 2.75
CA ARG A 324 -4.04 -32.84 2.90
C ARG A 324 -5.35 -32.47 3.58
N THR A 325 -5.31 -31.63 4.62
CA THR A 325 -6.48 -31.26 5.39
C THR A 325 -7.45 -30.44 4.55
N VAL A 326 -7.00 -29.37 3.86
CA VAL A 326 -7.89 -28.51 3.07
C VAL A 326 -8.51 -29.25 1.89
N ILE A 327 -7.75 -30.14 1.22
CA ILE A 327 -8.28 -31.02 0.18
C ILE A 327 -9.33 -31.99 0.76
N GLY A 328 -9.04 -32.56 1.94
CA GLY A 328 -9.97 -33.45 2.62
C GLY A 328 -11.27 -32.79 3.04
N LEU A 329 -11.24 -31.51 3.37
CA LEU A 329 -12.41 -30.69 3.68
C LEU A 329 -13.23 -30.27 2.46
N GLY A 330 -12.70 -30.45 1.24
CA GLY A 330 -13.42 -30.19 0.00
C GLY A 330 -13.14 -28.82 -0.63
N VAL A 331 -12.02 -28.16 -0.28
CA VAL A 331 -11.57 -26.94 -0.96
C VAL A 331 -11.26 -27.23 -2.45
N ASP A 332 -11.62 -26.30 -3.34
CA ASP A 332 -11.55 -26.49 -4.78
C ASP A 332 -10.20 -26.09 -5.38
N LEU A 333 -9.61 -25.01 -4.87
CA LEU A 333 -8.40 -24.40 -5.38
C LEU A 333 -7.38 -24.17 -4.24
N LEU A 334 -6.11 -24.17 -4.58
CA LEU A 334 -5.00 -24.20 -3.62
C LEU A 334 -3.96 -23.16 -3.97
N GLN A 335 -3.51 -22.39 -2.97
CA GLN A 335 -2.44 -21.41 -3.11
C GLN A 335 -1.56 -21.44 -1.86
N GLY A 336 -0.24 -21.33 -2.06
CA GLY A 336 0.68 -21.28 -0.93
C GLY A 336 2.11 -21.67 -1.29
N TYR A 337 3.02 -21.38 -0.37
CA TYR A 337 4.46 -21.58 -0.59
C TYR A 337 4.88 -23.04 -0.67
N TYR A 338 4.07 -23.93 -0.14
CA TYR A 338 4.29 -25.38 -0.29
C TYR A 338 4.04 -25.85 -1.74
N LEU A 339 3.19 -25.15 -2.50
CA LEU A 339 2.94 -25.45 -3.90
C LEU A 339 3.89 -24.68 -4.82
N SER A 340 3.85 -23.34 -4.75
CA SER A 340 4.74 -22.44 -5.49
C SER A 340 4.75 -21.05 -4.87
N ARG A 341 5.88 -20.36 -4.96
CA ARG A 341 6.01 -18.96 -4.49
C ARG A 341 5.65 -17.99 -5.61
N PRO A 342 5.19 -16.77 -5.26
CA PRO A 342 5.02 -15.70 -6.25
C PRO A 342 6.40 -15.33 -6.83
N ALA A 343 6.46 -15.21 -8.16
CA ALA A 343 7.67 -14.82 -8.88
C ALA A 343 7.32 -14.07 -10.18
N ALA A 344 8.28 -13.32 -10.72
CA ALA A 344 8.13 -12.69 -12.02
C ALA A 344 7.84 -13.74 -13.11
N VAL A 345 8.49 -14.91 -13.02
CA VAL A 345 8.15 -16.13 -13.76
C VAL A 345 7.93 -17.24 -12.75
N PRO A 346 6.68 -17.65 -12.47
CA PRO A 346 6.41 -18.64 -11.44
C PRO A 346 6.95 -20.02 -11.82
N ALA A 347 7.50 -20.70 -10.82
CA ALA A 347 7.91 -22.09 -10.97
C ALA A 347 6.69 -23.02 -11.09
N PRO A 348 6.83 -24.19 -11.73
CA PRO A 348 5.83 -25.24 -11.67
C PRO A 348 5.52 -25.65 -10.22
N ILE A 349 4.39 -26.34 -10.04
CA ILE A 349 4.03 -26.91 -8.74
C ILE A 349 5.16 -27.78 -8.18
N ALA A 350 5.42 -27.69 -6.88
CA ALA A 350 6.40 -28.52 -6.23
C ALA A 350 6.06 -30.02 -6.38
N PRO A 351 7.02 -30.87 -6.75
CA PRO A 351 6.74 -32.31 -7.00
C PRO A 351 6.12 -33.02 -5.78
N ALA A 352 6.51 -32.63 -4.56
CA ALA A 352 5.92 -33.17 -3.33
C ALA A 352 4.42 -32.84 -3.22
N ALA A 353 4.04 -31.59 -3.54
CA ALA A 353 2.65 -31.17 -3.51
C ALA A 353 1.82 -31.88 -4.58
N GLN A 354 2.34 -32.03 -5.82
CA GLN A 354 1.68 -32.79 -6.86
C GLN A 354 1.45 -34.26 -6.44
N THR A 355 2.45 -34.90 -5.83
CA THR A 355 2.32 -36.27 -5.34
C THR A 355 1.19 -36.42 -4.32
N VAL A 356 1.03 -35.44 -3.42
CA VAL A 356 -0.05 -35.43 -2.42
C VAL A 356 -1.42 -35.33 -3.10
N ILE A 357 -1.56 -34.43 -4.07
CA ILE A 357 -2.81 -34.24 -4.81
C ILE A 357 -3.19 -35.52 -5.56
N ASP A 358 -2.24 -36.12 -6.25
CA ASP A 358 -2.46 -37.38 -7.01
C ASP A 358 -2.87 -38.54 -6.08
N GLN A 359 -2.25 -38.67 -4.91
CA GLN A 359 -2.61 -39.68 -3.92
C GLN A 359 -4.05 -39.53 -3.43
N LEU A 360 -4.45 -38.30 -3.11
CA LEU A 360 -5.81 -38.01 -2.60
C LEU A 360 -6.87 -38.19 -3.68
N GLU A 361 -6.56 -37.83 -4.93
CA GLU A 361 -7.48 -38.07 -6.04
C GLU A 361 -7.68 -39.57 -6.31
N HIS A 362 -6.59 -40.37 -6.29
CA HIS A 362 -6.69 -41.83 -6.40
C HIS A 362 -7.53 -42.45 -5.27
N GLN A 363 -7.43 -41.96 -4.04
CA GLN A 363 -8.24 -42.44 -2.91
C GLN A 363 -9.73 -42.13 -3.10
N ARG A 364 -10.07 -40.99 -3.70
CA ARG A 364 -11.48 -40.63 -4.01
C ARG A 364 -12.13 -41.56 -5.05
N PHE A 365 -11.37 -42.01 -6.05
CA PHE A 365 -11.87 -42.89 -7.12
C PHE A 365 -11.78 -44.36 -6.79
N ASN A 366 -10.97 -44.78 -5.83
CA ASN A 366 -10.83 -46.16 -5.40
C ASN A 366 -10.94 -46.30 -3.86
N PRO A 367 -12.13 -46.01 -3.26
CA PRO A 367 -12.31 -46.02 -1.82
C PRO A 367 -12.20 -47.39 -1.16
N LEU A 368 -12.16 -48.48 -1.94
CA LEU A 368 -12.14 -49.87 -1.48
C LEU A 368 -10.79 -50.59 -1.72
N GLY A 369 -9.79 -49.93 -2.31
CA GLY A 369 -8.45 -50.51 -2.48
C GLY A 369 -8.39 -51.80 -3.28
N LEU A 370 -9.31 -52.02 -4.24
CA LEU A 370 -9.37 -53.17 -5.14
C LEU A 370 -8.62 -52.92 -6.43
#